data_212fe156cfa3894c751a5b6266af5680
#
_entry.id   212fe156cfa3894c751a5b6266af5680
#
_cell.length_a   1.000
_cell.length_b   1.000
_cell.length_c   1.000
_cell.angle_alpha   90.00
_cell.angle_beta   90.00
_cell.angle_gamma   90.00
#
_symmetry.space_group_name_H-M   'P 1'
#
loop_
_entity.id
_entity.type
_entity.pdbx_description
1 polymer ?
#
loop_
_entity_poly.entity_id
_entity_poly.type
_entity_poly.pdbx_seq_one_letter_code
_entity_poly.pdbx_strand_id
1 'polypeptide(L)'
;MRKRKLGLVISCEHAGNRVPPQYRALFRGHAKVLASHRGWDPGALDVARAIAFASHAPLLANTTTRLLIECNRSIGSPELLSEFTRDLDTADHMRLLIAHYLPHRRAVDTAIRRALRRHERVVHIGVHTFTPVLKGRKRTADIGLLYDPIRPIEVEIADALALRLRAVAPKLRVRRNYPYRGSSDGLTTTLRRRFPGSRYAGIEIEVNHGLLGKPTVWKQVRSGMADVVRVTIQLSQDS
;
A
#
# COMPACT_ATOMS: atom_id res chain seq x y z
N MET A 1 20.08 25.26 -4.63
CA MET A 1 18.85 25.16 -3.81
C MET A 1 19.03 24.06 -2.74
N ARG A 2 18.84 24.39 -1.46
CA ARG A 2 18.91 23.40 -0.37
C ARG A 2 17.75 22.39 -0.55
N LYS A 3 18.04 21.09 -0.51
CA LYS A 3 17.01 20.07 -0.61
C LYS A 3 16.13 20.08 0.65
N ARG A 4 14.81 19.85 0.47
CA ARG A 4 13.92 19.58 1.61
C ARG A 4 14.27 18.23 2.22
N LYS A 5 14.13 18.07 3.55
CA LYS A 5 14.52 16.84 4.26
C LYS A 5 13.73 15.61 3.82
N LEU A 6 12.38 15.68 3.80
CA LEU A 6 11.52 14.56 3.45
C LEU A 6 10.61 14.84 2.25
N GLY A 7 10.56 13.90 1.30
CA GLY A 7 9.54 13.79 0.28
C GLY A 7 8.57 12.67 0.61
N LEU A 8 7.34 12.72 0.05
CA LEU A 8 6.32 11.71 0.24
C LEU A 8 5.85 11.17 -1.11
N VAL A 9 5.68 9.86 -1.21
CA VAL A 9 5.07 9.16 -2.34
C VAL A 9 4.04 8.16 -1.79
N ILE A 10 2.85 8.12 -2.38
CA ILE A 10 1.78 7.19 -1.98
C ILE A 10 1.56 6.19 -3.09
N SER A 11 1.41 4.91 -2.73
CA SER A 11 0.97 3.87 -3.66
C SER A 11 -0.24 3.11 -3.12
N CYS A 12 -1.01 2.52 -4.04
CA CYS A 12 -2.10 1.62 -3.72
C CYS A 12 -2.16 0.53 -4.81
N GLU A 13 -1.56 -0.62 -4.54
CA GLU A 13 -1.36 -1.70 -5.52
C GLU A 13 -2.67 -2.42 -5.83
N HIS A 14 -3.62 -2.42 -4.87
CA HIS A 14 -4.91 -3.13 -4.94
C HIS A 14 -6.10 -2.16 -4.93
N ALA A 15 -5.97 -1.05 -5.67
CA ALA A 15 -6.96 0.04 -5.68
C ALA A 15 -8.30 -0.31 -6.36
N GLY A 16 -8.39 -1.46 -7.02
CA GLY A 16 -9.61 -1.88 -7.71
C GLY A 16 -9.56 -3.34 -8.18
N ASN A 17 -10.67 -3.77 -8.76
CA ASN A 17 -10.87 -5.13 -9.25
C ASN A 17 -11.20 -5.19 -10.75
N ARG A 18 -10.77 -4.20 -11.52
CA ARG A 18 -11.02 -4.14 -12.96
C ARG A 18 -10.30 -5.29 -13.67
N VAL A 19 -11.02 -5.99 -14.54
CA VAL A 19 -10.45 -6.99 -15.45
C VAL A 19 -10.37 -6.38 -16.85
N PRO A 20 -9.16 -6.28 -17.47
CA PRO A 20 -9.02 -5.83 -18.84
C PRO A 20 -9.82 -6.72 -19.80
N PRO A 21 -10.38 -6.16 -20.92
CA PRO A 21 -11.29 -6.89 -21.79
C PRO A 21 -10.78 -8.25 -22.28
N GLN A 22 -9.51 -8.33 -22.67
CA GLN A 22 -8.87 -9.55 -23.19
C GLN A 22 -8.77 -10.70 -22.19
N TYR A 23 -8.89 -10.42 -20.87
CA TYR A 23 -8.80 -11.44 -19.81
C TYR A 23 -10.16 -11.75 -19.16
N ARG A 24 -11.26 -11.16 -19.63
CA ARG A 24 -12.59 -11.37 -19.03
C ARG A 24 -13.04 -12.82 -19.04
N ALA A 25 -12.63 -13.58 -20.05
CA ALA A 25 -12.96 -14.99 -20.16
C ALA A 25 -12.45 -15.81 -18.97
N LEU A 26 -11.26 -15.49 -18.43
CA LEU A 26 -10.66 -16.15 -17.26
C LEU A 26 -11.50 -16.01 -15.99
N PHE A 27 -12.31 -14.95 -15.90
CA PHE A 27 -13.09 -14.61 -14.71
C PHE A 27 -14.59 -14.84 -14.90
N ARG A 28 -15.01 -15.55 -15.97
CA ARG A 28 -16.43 -15.87 -16.20
C ARG A 28 -16.98 -16.70 -15.04
N GLY A 29 -18.11 -16.28 -14.47
CA GLY A 29 -18.70 -16.92 -13.30
C GLY A 29 -18.07 -16.55 -11.95
N HIS A 30 -16.97 -15.78 -11.92
CA HIS A 30 -16.20 -15.45 -10.70
C HIS A 30 -16.41 -14.02 -10.18
N ALA A 31 -17.54 -13.38 -10.51
CA ALA A 31 -17.83 -12.00 -10.10
C ALA A 31 -17.78 -11.79 -8.56
N LYS A 32 -18.24 -12.78 -7.77
CA LYS A 32 -18.17 -12.72 -6.31
C LYS A 32 -16.73 -12.71 -5.79
N VAL A 33 -15.81 -13.45 -6.41
CA VAL A 33 -14.39 -13.50 -6.03
C VAL A 33 -13.72 -12.16 -6.38
N LEU A 34 -13.98 -11.63 -7.57
CA LEU A 34 -13.48 -10.32 -7.99
C LEU A 34 -13.96 -9.18 -7.08
N ALA A 35 -15.20 -9.24 -6.60
CA ALA A 35 -15.76 -8.24 -5.69
C ALA A 35 -15.26 -8.38 -4.24
N SER A 36 -14.65 -9.51 -3.88
CA SER A 36 -14.15 -9.77 -2.53
C SER A 36 -12.74 -9.20 -2.31
N HIS A 37 -12.28 -9.27 -1.06
CA HIS A 37 -10.89 -8.94 -0.66
C HIS A 37 -9.81 -9.77 -1.39
N ARG A 38 -10.19 -10.82 -2.10
CA ARG A 38 -9.27 -11.56 -2.96
C ARG A 38 -8.96 -10.82 -4.24
N GLY A 39 -9.93 -10.06 -4.79
CA GLY A 39 -9.78 -9.31 -6.03
C GLY A 39 -9.09 -7.95 -5.85
N TRP A 40 -9.29 -7.31 -4.71
CA TRP A 40 -8.80 -5.96 -4.40
C TRP A 40 -8.89 -5.66 -2.91
N ASP A 41 -8.46 -4.47 -2.50
CA ASP A 41 -8.53 -3.99 -1.13
C ASP A 41 -9.66 -2.94 -0.98
N PRO A 42 -10.89 -3.34 -0.59
CA PRO A 42 -12.01 -2.40 -0.46
C PRO A 42 -11.69 -1.23 0.46
N GLY A 43 -11.86 0.01 -0.03
CA GLY A 43 -11.59 1.24 0.72
C GLY A 43 -10.13 1.73 0.71
N ALA A 44 -9.15 0.91 0.28
CA ALA A 44 -7.74 1.33 0.27
C ALA A 44 -7.52 2.59 -0.57
N LEU A 45 -8.12 2.67 -1.76
CA LEU A 45 -8.01 3.82 -2.63
C LEU A 45 -8.58 5.11 -2.01
N ASP A 46 -9.64 5.02 -1.22
CA ASP A 46 -10.24 6.20 -0.55
C ASP A 46 -9.29 6.77 0.50
N VAL A 47 -8.64 5.90 1.28
CA VAL A 47 -7.62 6.31 2.26
C VAL A 47 -6.40 6.88 1.55
N ALA A 48 -5.91 6.21 0.50
CA ALA A 48 -4.76 6.66 -0.29
C ALA A 48 -5.00 8.04 -0.91
N ARG A 49 -6.18 8.29 -1.48
CA ARG A 49 -6.58 9.59 -2.02
C ARG A 49 -6.64 10.68 -0.96
N ALA A 50 -7.19 10.38 0.21
CA ALA A 50 -7.26 11.35 1.31
C ALA A 50 -5.86 11.76 1.78
N ILE A 51 -4.94 10.80 1.95
CA ILE A 51 -3.55 11.07 2.32
C ILE A 51 -2.85 11.90 1.23
N ALA A 52 -2.96 11.48 -0.03
CA ALA A 52 -2.32 12.15 -1.16
C ALA A 52 -2.80 13.59 -1.32
N PHE A 53 -4.10 13.83 -1.19
CA PHE A 53 -4.72 15.15 -1.26
C PHE A 53 -4.23 16.06 -0.13
N ALA A 54 -4.30 15.60 1.13
CA ALA A 54 -3.91 16.40 2.29
C ALA A 54 -2.42 16.75 2.33
N SER A 55 -1.58 15.88 1.78
CA SER A 55 -0.11 16.06 1.77
C SER A 55 0.46 16.57 0.45
N HIS A 56 -0.40 16.83 -0.56
CA HIS A 56 0.01 17.19 -1.93
C HIS A 56 1.05 16.21 -2.53
N ALA A 57 0.95 14.92 -2.15
CA ALA A 57 1.85 13.88 -2.59
C ALA A 57 1.33 13.18 -3.87
N PRO A 58 2.22 12.70 -4.75
CA PRO A 58 1.80 11.87 -5.87
C PRO A 58 1.20 10.54 -5.38
N LEU A 59 0.09 10.13 -6.01
CA LEU A 59 -0.56 8.86 -5.79
C LEU A 59 -0.43 7.97 -7.04
N LEU A 60 0.12 6.78 -6.86
CA LEU A 60 0.25 5.73 -7.87
C LEU A 60 -0.73 4.60 -7.53
N ALA A 61 -1.87 4.52 -8.22
CA ALA A 61 -2.91 3.53 -7.93
C ALA A 61 -3.05 2.53 -9.08
N ASN A 62 -3.06 1.22 -8.76
CA ASN A 62 -3.38 0.18 -9.71
C ASN A 62 -4.81 -0.32 -9.49
N THR A 63 -5.70 -0.10 -10.48
CA THR A 63 -7.09 -0.53 -10.42
C THR A 63 -7.37 -1.89 -11.07
N THR A 64 -6.37 -2.52 -11.68
CA THR A 64 -6.49 -3.88 -12.21
C THR A 64 -6.51 -4.87 -11.04
N THR A 65 -7.39 -5.87 -11.12
CA THR A 65 -7.50 -6.88 -10.07
C THR A 65 -6.18 -7.58 -9.80
N ARG A 66 -5.84 -7.75 -8.52
CA ARG A 66 -4.65 -8.52 -8.09
C ARG A 66 -4.71 -9.99 -8.49
N LEU A 67 -5.89 -10.52 -8.81
CA LEU A 67 -6.07 -11.88 -9.30
C LEU A 67 -5.56 -12.05 -10.75
N LEU A 68 -5.35 -10.97 -11.48
CA LEU A 68 -4.74 -11.03 -12.81
C LEU A 68 -3.21 -11.14 -12.69
N ILE A 69 -2.61 -10.25 -11.93
CA ILE A 69 -1.20 -10.26 -11.53
C ILE A 69 -1.01 -9.41 -10.27
N GLU A 70 -0.28 -9.95 -9.31
CA GLU A 70 -0.12 -9.34 -7.99
C GLU A 70 1.01 -8.30 -7.98
N CYS A 71 0.66 -7.02 -8.06
CA CYS A 71 1.62 -5.93 -8.12
C CYS A 71 2.40 -5.70 -6.81
N ASN A 72 1.92 -6.24 -5.69
CA ASN A 72 2.62 -6.20 -4.40
C ASN A 72 3.41 -7.48 -4.10
N ARG A 73 3.87 -8.21 -5.13
CA ARG A 73 4.80 -9.35 -4.98
C ARG A 73 5.99 -9.17 -5.90
N SER A 74 7.11 -9.81 -5.57
CA SER A 74 8.30 -9.86 -6.42
C SER A 74 8.09 -10.78 -7.62
N ILE A 75 8.80 -10.52 -8.72
CA ILE A 75 8.91 -11.49 -9.82
C ILE A 75 9.56 -12.76 -9.26
N GLY A 76 8.95 -13.92 -9.55
CA GLY A 76 9.36 -15.22 -9.01
C GLY A 76 8.65 -15.61 -7.70
N SER A 77 7.86 -14.72 -7.09
CA SER A 77 7.00 -15.10 -5.97
C SER A 77 5.94 -16.11 -6.42
N PRO A 78 5.66 -17.18 -5.66
CA PRO A 78 4.58 -18.11 -5.97
C PRO A 78 3.18 -17.47 -5.90
N GLU A 79 3.09 -16.30 -5.27
CA GLU A 79 1.85 -15.53 -5.16
C GLU A 79 1.72 -14.44 -6.24
N LEU A 80 2.66 -14.36 -7.20
CA LEU A 80 2.62 -13.37 -8.29
C LEU A 80 1.42 -13.59 -9.23
N LEU A 81 1.13 -14.85 -9.51
CA LEU A 81 0.02 -15.28 -10.38
C LEU A 81 -1.02 -16.03 -9.55
N SER A 82 -2.29 -15.70 -9.77
CA SER A 82 -3.39 -16.37 -9.09
C SER A 82 -3.75 -17.71 -9.75
N GLU A 83 -4.71 -18.42 -9.19
CA GLU A 83 -5.31 -19.62 -9.79
C GLU A 83 -5.96 -19.37 -11.16
N PHE A 84 -6.25 -18.10 -11.51
CA PHE A 84 -6.82 -17.73 -12.80
C PHE A 84 -5.76 -17.55 -13.89
N THR A 85 -4.51 -17.35 -13.51
CA THR A 85 -3.45 -16.96 -14.44
C THR A 85 -2.19 -17.81 -14.37
N ARG A 86 -2.01 -18.63 -13.32
CA ARG A 86 -0.80 -19.44 -13.13
C ARG A 86 -0.58 -20.50 -14.20
N ASP A 87 -1.68 -21.01 -14.78
CA ASP A 87 -1.64 -22.09 -15.77
C ASP A 87 -1.66 -21.57 -17.22
N LEU A 88 -1.55 -20.24 -17.42
CA LEU A 88 -1.34 -19.63 -18.72
C LEU A 88 0.06 -19.95 -19.27
N ASP A 89 0.23 -19.86 -20.57
CA ASP A 89 1.55 -20.06 -21.17
C ASP A 89 2.56 -18.95 -20.85
N THR A 90 3.82 -19.20 -21.18
CA THR A 90 4.92 -18.25 -20.92
C THR A 90 4.73 -16.92 -21.64
N ALA A 91 4.16 -16.93 -22.86
CA ALA A 91 3.92 -15.72 -23.63
C ALA A 91 2.85 -14.86 -22.97
N ASP A 92 1.79 -15.46 -22.45
CA ASP A 92 0.76 -14.77 -21.69
C ASP A 92 1.28 -14.24 -20.34
N HIS A 93 2.11 -14.99 -19.62
CA HIS A 93 2.78 -14.49 -18.42
C HIS A 93 3.64 -13.26 -18.73
N MET A 94 4.39 -13.27 -19.82
CA MET A 94 5.17 -12.11 -20.27
C MET A 94 4.28 -10.92 -20.62
N ARG A 95 3.14 -11.14 -21.28
CA ARG A 95 2.14 -10.07 -21.57
C ARG A 95 1.60 -9.46 -20.28
N LEU A 96 1.25 -10.29 -19.28
CA LEU A 96 0.80 -9.82 -17.96
C LEU A 96 1.86 -8.96 -17.27
N LEU A 97 3.10 -9.42 -17.25
CA LEU A 97 4.22 -8.67 -16.66
C LEU A 97 4.41 -7.32 -17.35
N ILE A 98 4.48 -7.30 -18.69
CA ILE A 98 4.78 -6.09 -19.46
C ILE A 98 3.62 -5.09 -19.41
N ALA A 99 2.37 -5.56 -19.51
CA ALA A 99 1.21 -4.68 -19.64
C ALA A 99 0.61 -4.24 -18.31
N HIS A 100 0.74 -5.03 -17.23
CA HIS A 100 -0.02 -4.80 -15.99
C HIS A 100 0.86 -4.70 -14.73
N TYR A 101 1.98 -5.42 -14.67
CA TYR A 101 2.87 -5.40 -13.51
C TYR A 101 3.94 -4.30 -13.61
N LEU A 102 4.75 -4.33 -14.64
CA LEU A 102 5.88 -3.40 -14.81
C LEU A 102 5.46 -1.93 -14.87
N PRO A 103 4.35 -1.52 -15.52
CA PRO A 103 3.97 -0.11 -15.58
C PRO A 103 3.74 0.48 -14.19
N HIS A 104 3.03 -0.21 -13.30
CA HIS A 104 2.80 0.25 -11.93
C HIS A 104 4.12 0.33 -11.14
N ARG A 105 4.91 -0.74 -11.15
CA ARG A 105 6.20 -0.82 -10.44
C ARG A 105 7.18 0.26 -10.90
N ARG A 106 7.26 0.51 -12.20
CA ARG A 106 8.10 1.58 -12.79
C ARG A 106 7.59 2.97 -12.45
N ALA A 107 6.28 3.18 -12.43
CA ALA A 107 5.69 4.45 -12.04
C ALA A 107 6.06 4.82 -10.60
N VAL A 108 5.96 3.89 -9.65
CA VAL A 108 6.35 4.11 -8.24
C VAL A 108 7.86 4.37 -8.13
N ASP A 109 8.71 3.55 -8.77
CA ASP A 109 10.17 3.77 -8.78
C ASP A 109 10.52 5.16 -9.34
N THR A 110 9.91 5.56 -10.44
CA THR A 110 10.12 6.87 -11.07
C THR A 110 9.69 8.01 -10.16
N ALA A 111 8.54 7.89 -9.49
CA ALA A 111 8.07 8.90 -8.55
C ALA A 111 9.05 9.07 -7.36
N ILE A 112 9.55 7.96 -6.81
CA ILE A 112 10.56 7.98 -5.74
C ILE A 112 11.85 8.65 -6.23
N ARG A 113 12.38 8.26 -7.40
CA ARG A 113 13.58 8.89 -7.97
C ARG A 113 13.39 10.39 -8.21
N ARG A 114 12.22 10.79 -8.72
CA ARG A 114 11.88 12.20 -8.93
C ARG A 114 11.84 12.96 -7.60
N ALA A 115 11.25 12.38 -6.56
CA ALA A 115 11.23 12.98 -5.23
C ALA A 115 12.64 13.09 -4.63
N LEU A 116 13.51 12.07 -4.79
CA LEU A 116 14.90 12.07 -4.31
C LEU A 116 15.81 13.12 -4.99
N ARG A 117 15.40 13.66 -6.14
CA ARG A 117 16.13 14.81 -6.74
C ARG A 117 15.90 16.11 -5.96
N ARG A 118 14.76 16.23 -5.26
CA ARG A 118 14.30 17.43 -4.56
C ARG A 118 14.41 17.33 -3.04
N HIS A 119 14.48 16.09 -2.54
CA HIS A 119 14.51 15.80 -1.11
C HIS A 119 15.73 14.93 -0.77
N GLU A 120 16.17 15.03 0.46
CA GLU A 120 17.27 14.21 0.98
C GLU A 120 16.82 12.75 1.12
N ARG A 121 15.57 12.56 1.54
CA ARG A 121 14.95 11.27 1.80
C ARG A 121 13.51 11.22 1.30
N VAL A 122 13.01 10.05 0.96
CA VAL A 122 11.62 9.82 0.58
C VAL A 122 10.98 8.80 1.51
N VAL A 123 9.84 9.16 2.06
CA VAL A 123 8.91 8.22 2.68
C VAL A 123 7.94 7.75 1.61
N HIS A 124 7.86 6.46 1.41
CA HIS A 124 6.88 5.81 0.55
C HIS A 124 5.84 5.12 1.43
N ILE A 125 4.58 5.45 1.23
CA ILE A 125 3.47 4.82 1.95
C ILE A 125 2.64 4.00 0.97
N GLY A 126 2.68 2.67 1.11
CA GLY A 126 1.75 1.73 0.50
C GLY A 126 0.46 1.68 1.31
N VAL A 127 -0.70 1.84 0.66
CA VAL A 127 -1.99 1.85 1.36
C VAL A 127 -2.80 0.64 0.98
N HIS A 128 -3.16 -0.15 1.98
CA HIS A 128 -3.90 -1.40 1.87
C HIS A 128 -5.08 -1.46 2.84
N THR A 129 -5.95 -2.43 2.62
CA THR A 129 -6.93 -2.85 3.62
C THR A 129 -6.90 -4.36 3.78
N PHE A 130 -7.20 -4.83 4.99
CA PHE A 130 -7.25 -6.24 5.31
C PHE A 130 -8.62 -6.69 5.80
N THR A 131 -8.96 -7.97 5.56
CA THR A 131 -10.21 -8.56 6.04
C THR A 131 -10.23 -8.73 7.56
N PRO A 132 -11.37 -8.42 8.24
CA PRO A 132 -11.51 -8.57 9.70
C PRO A 132 -11.42 -10.03 10.17
N VAL A 133 -11.73 -10.98 9.28
CA VAL A 133 -11.62 -12.42 9.56
C VAL A 133 -10.87 -13.09 8.42
N LEU A 134 -9.86 -13.89 8.74
CA LEU A 134 -9.12 -14.68 7.75
C LEU A 134 -9.01 -16.13 8.24
N LYS A 135 -9.44 -17.10 7.43
CA LYS A 135 -9.42 -18.54 7.77
C LYS A 135 -10.03 -18.80 9.16
N GLY A 136 -11.19 -18.20 9.46
CA GLY A 136 -11.89 -18.32 10.74
C GLY A 136 -11.29 -17.54 11.91
N ARG A 137 -10.11 -16.94 11.77
CA ARG A 137 -9.45 -16.18 12.83
C ARG A 137 -9.77 -14.68 12.73
N LYS A 138 -10.33 -14.12 13.81
CA LYS A 138 -10.60 -12.69 13.94
C LYS A 138 -9.29 -11.90 14.03
N ARG A 139 -9.17 -10.86 13.22
CA ARG A 139 -8.08 -9.89 13.27
C ARG A 139 -8.48 -8.71 14.13
N THR A 140 -7.69 -8.46 15.17
CA THR A 140 -8.09 -7.54 16.26
C THR A 140 -7.61 -6.11 16.07
N ALA A 141 -6.76 -5.80 15.10
CA ALA A 141 -6.37 -4.41 14.81
C ALA A 141 -7.42 -3.70 13.96
N ASP A 142 -7.51 -2.40 14.11
CA ASP A 142 -8.26 -1.51 13.25
C ASP A 142 -7.33 -0.87 12.21
N ILE A 143 -6.08 -0.58 12.61
CA ILE A 143 -5.01 -0.07 11.75
C ILE A 143 -3.72 -0.85 12.04
N GLY A 144 -3.05 -1.29 10.98
CA GLY A 144 -1.70 -1.84 10.99
C GLY A 144 -0.72 -0.87 10.37
N LEU A 145 0.47 -0.74 10.96
CA LEU A 145 1.61 -0.04 10.40
C LEU A 145 2.72 -1.05 10.18
N LEU A 146 3.01 -1.35 8.91
CA LEU A 146 4.01 -2.35 8.53
C LEU A 146 5.28 -1.64 8.10
N TYR A 147 6.40 -2.09 8.63
CA TYR A 147 7.72 -1.54 8.36
C TYR A 147 8.81 -2.59 8.61
N ASP A 148 10.01 -2.34 8.14
CA ASP A 148 11.15 -3.20 8.44
C ASP A 148 11.82 -2.76 9.76
N PRO A 149 11.76 -3.57 10.83
CA PRO A 149 12.27 -3.19 12.14
C PRO A 149 13.80 -3.02 12.20
N ILE A 150 14.55 -3.50 11.20
CA ILE A 150 16.01 -3.29 11.14
C ILE A 150 16.39 -1.92 10.54
N ARG A 151 15.39 -1.13 10.08
CA ARG A 151 15.59 0.20 9.49
C ARG A 151 15.17 1.29 10.48
N PRO A 152 16.10 1.98 11.16
CA PRO A 152 15.77 2.92 12.24
C PRO A 152 14.78 4.00 11.83
N ILE A 153 14.93 4.56 10.61
CA ILE A 153 14.03 5.60 10.12
C ILE A 153 12.59 5.11 9.89
N GLU A 154 12.41 3.86 9.49
CA GLU A 154 11.07 3.28 9.34
C GLU A 154 10.42 3.06 10.70
N VAL A 155 11.20 2.65 11.71
CA VAL A 155 10.77 2.53 13.10
C VAL A 155 10.32 3.90 13.61
N GLU A 156 11.15 4.95 13.46
CA GLU A 156 10.86 6.31 13.91
C GLU A 156 9.55 6.85 13.28
N ILE A 157 9.40 6.71 11.96
CA ILE A 157 8.19 7.16 11.26
C ILE A 157 6.96 6.37 11.71
N ALA A 158 7.07 5.04 11.83
CA ALA A 158 5.96 4.21 12.27
C ALA A 158 5.53 4.52 13.70
N ASP A 159 6.49 4.82 14.59
CA ASP A 159 6.23 5.22 15.97
C ASP A 159 5.54 6.59 16.05
N ALA A 160 6.02 7.55 15.28
CA ALA A 160 5.39 8.87 15.17
C ALA A 160 3.95 8.78 14.62
N LEU A 161 3.72 7.97 13.60
CA LEU A 161 2.38 7.71 13.06
C LEU A 161 1.49 7.04 14.11
N ALA A 162 1.98 5.99 14.79
CA ALA A 162 1.23 5.27 15.81
C ALA A 162 0.83 6.16 16.99
N LEU A 163 1.76 6.99 17.46
CA LEU A 163 1.51 7.94 18.55
C LEU A 163 0.40 8.92 18.19
N ARG A 164 0.50 9.56 17.02
CA ARG A 164 -0.49 10.53 16.55
C ARG A 164 -1.85 9.91 16.26
N LEU A 165 -1.88 8.72 15.66
CA LEU A 165 -3.13 8.00 15.42
C LEU A 165 -3.86 7.68 16.72
N ARG A 166 -3.14 7.27 17.77
CA ARG A 166 -3.74 7.03 19.09
C ARG A 166 -4.27 8.32 19.73
N ALA A 167 -3.61 9.45 19.50
CA ALA A 167 -4.05 10.74 20.03
C ALA A 167 -5.34 11.23 19.33
N VAL A 168 -5.44 11.14 18.00
CA VAL A 168 -6.59 11.62 17.25
C VAL A 168 -7.76 10.63 17.20
N ALA A 169 -7.48 9.34 17.42
CA ALA A 169 -8.47 8.27 17.35
C ALA A 169 -8.24 7.22 18.46
N PRO A 170 -8.40 7.57 19.75
CA PRO A 170 -8.02 6.72 20.88
C PRO A 170 -8.80 5.40 20.98
N LYS A 171 -9.97 5.33 20.31
CA LYS A 171 -10.79 4.10 20.27
C LYS A 171 -10.30 3.10 19.22
N LEU A 172 -9.40 3.49 18.31
CA LEU A 172 -8.87 2.61 17.28
C LEU A 172 -7.64 1.85 17.79
N ARG A 173 -7.61 0.56 17.51
CA ARG A 173 -6.50 -0.32 17.86
C ARG A 173 -5.43 -0.27 16.79
N VAL A 174 -4.42 0.56 16.99
CA VAL A 174 -3.25 0.68 16.12
C VAL A 174 -2.19 -0.33 16.54
N ARG A 175 -1.77 -1.19 15.60
CA ARG A 175 -0.73 -2.21 15.82
C ARG A 175 0.41 -2.05 14.84
N ARG A 176 1.63 -2.39 15.28
CA ARG A 176 2.84 -2.44 14.47
C ARG A 176 3.05 -3.84 13.92
N ASN A 177 3.46 -3.95 12.65
CA ASN A 177 3.71 -5.21 11.96
C ASN A 177 2.59 -6.25 12.17
N TYR A 178 1.35 -5.79 11.95
CA TYR A 178 0.12 -6.57 12.06
C TYR A 178 -0.90 -6.05 11.02
N PRO A 179 -1.64 -6.89 10.31
CA PRO A 179 -1.69 -8.36 10.41
C PRO A 179 -0.57 -9.08 9.64
N TYR A 180 0.31 -8.35 9.00
CA TYR A 180 1.46 -8.85 8.25
C TYR A 180 2.75 -8.24 8.78
N ARG A 181 3.90 -8.76 8.32
CA ARG A 181 5.22 -8.20 8.63
C ARG A 181 5.66 -7.30 7.48
N GLY A 182 6.10 -6.08 7.78
CA GLY A 182 6.57 -5.15 6.76
C GLY A 182 7.87 -5.56 6.06
N SER A 183 8.59 -6.56 6.60
CA SER A 183 9.75 -7.19 5.98
C SER A 183 9.39 -8.34 5.02
N SER A 184 8.11 -8.72 4.91
CA SER A 184 7.65 -9.75 3.95
C SER A 184 7.84 -9.28 2.51
N ASP A 185 7.75 -10.23 1.56
CA ASP A 185 7.80 -9.90 0.14
C ASP A 185 6.70 -8.91 -0.26
N GLY A 186 7.09 -7.85 -0.93
CA GLY A 186 6.20 -6.78 -1.37
C GLY A 186 6.92 -5.69 -2.15
N LEU A 187 6.17 -4.66 -2.57
CA LEU A 187 6.73 -3.50 -3.28
C LEU A 187 7.74 -2.76 -2.41
N THR A 188 7.41 -2.48 -1.15
CA THR A 188 8.29 -1.78 -0.20
C THR A 188 9.59 -2.55 0.01
N THR A 189 9.52 -3.88 0.16
CA THR A 189 10.72 -4.74 0.31
C THR A 189 11.59 -4.73 -0.95
N THR A 190 10.99 -4.74 -2.14
CA THR A 190 11.74 -4.59 -3.39
C THR A 190 12.44 -3.23 -3.49
N LEU A 191 11.76 -2.16 -3.09
CA LEU A 191 12.30 -0.80 -3.12
C LEU A 191 13.40 -0.59 -2.06
N ARG A 192 13.31 -1.24 -0.89
CA ARG A 192 14.38 -1.24 0.12
C ARG A 192 15.69 -1.83 -0.40
N ARG A 193 15.63 -2.83 -1.29
CA ARG A 193 16.83 -3.41 -1.94
C ARG A 193 17.43 -2.46 -2.98
N ARG A 194 16.60 -1.58 -3.56
CA ARG A 194 16.98 -0.66 -4.63
C ARG A 194 17.48 0.69 -4.13
N PHE A 195 16.99 1.15 -2.99
CA PHE A 195 17.33 2.44 -2.41
C PHE A 195 17.97 2.28 -1.02
N PRO A 196 19.07 3.01 -0.73
CA PRO A 196 19.71 2.99 0.59
C PRO A 196 18.74 3.40 1.71
N GLY A 197 18.90 2.82 2.90
CA GLY A 197 18.08 3.16 4.07
C GLY A 197 18.20 4.63 4.52
N SER A 198 19.32 5.29 4.20
CA SER A 198 19.49 6.74 4.41
C SER A 198 18.64 7.60 3.47
N ARG A 199 18.14 7.05 2.37
CA ARG A 199 17.40 7.78 1.32
C ARG A 199 15.94 7.38 1.18
N TYR A 200 15.56 6.18 1.62
CA TYR A 200 14.23 5.61 1.42
C TYR A 200 13.72 4.94 2.70
N ALA A 201 12.48 5.25 3.06
CA ALA A 201 11.71 4.57 4.08
C ALA A 201 10.38 4.08 3.49
N GLY A 202 10.10 2.78 3.62
CA GLY A 202 8.87 2.15 3.13
C GLY A 202 7.95 1.78 4.30
N ILE A 203 6.76 2.35 4.34
CA ILE A 203 5.73 2.03 5.33
C ILE A 203 4.50 1.52 4.58
N GLU A 204 3.87 0.45 5.07
CA GLU A 204 2.54 0.06 4.59
C GLU A 204 1.50 0.36 5.67
N ILE A 205 0.44 1.03 5.28
CA ILE A 205 -0.72 1.29 6.12
C ILE A 205 -1.80 0.29 5.75
N GLU A 206 -2.20 -0.52 6.72
CA GLU A 206 -3.23 -1.54 6.62
C GLU A 206 -4.46 -1.12 7.41
N VAL A 207 -5.60 -0.88 6.76
CA VAL A 207 -6.85 -0.53 7.44
C VAL A 207 -7.80 -1.71 7.40
N ASN A 208 -8.41 -2.03 8.55
CA ASN A 208 -9.42 -3.09 8.63
C ASN A 208 -10.65 -2.70 7.83
N HIS A 209 -10.92 -3.38 6.71
CA HIS A 209 -12.05 -3.02 5.85
C HIS A 209 -13.43 -3.29 6.50
N GLY A 210 -13.51 -4.01 7.60
CA GLY A 210 -14.74 -4.13 8.41
C GLY A 210 -15.23 -2.78 8.95
N LEU A 211 -14.36 -1.76 8.97
CA LEU A 211 -14.75 -0.39 9.33
C LEU A 211 -15.57 0.31 8.24
N LEU A 212 -15.55 -0.17 6.99
CA LEU A 212 -16.41 0.33 5.90
C LEU A 212 -17.91 0.24 6.25
N GLY A 213 -18.32 -0.78 6.99
CA GLY A 213 -19.68 -0.94 7.49
C GLY A 213 -20.08 0.06 8.58
N LYS A 214 -19.18 0.98 8.98
CA LYS A 214 -19.39 2.00 10.01
C LYS A 214 -19.03 3.39 9.43
N PRO A 215 -19.94 4.06 8.68
CA PRO A 215 -19.62 5.26 7.88
C PRO A 215 -18.94 6.39 8.65
N THR A 216 -19.41 6.67 9.87
CA THR A 216 -18.80 7.71 10.72
C THR A 216 -17.36 7.36 11.12
N VAL A 217 -17.10 6.09 11.53
CA VAL A 217 -15.76 5.62 11.89
C VAL A 217 -14.85 5.62 10.66
N TRP A 218 -15.37 5.17 9.51
CA TRP A 218 -14.61 5.17 8.25
C TRP A 218 -14.18 6.59 7.84
N LYS A 219 -15.11 7.55 7.95
CA LYS A 219 -14.81 8.98 7.71
C LYS A 219 -13.70 9.47 8.64
N GLN A 220 -13.77 9.16 9.94
CA GLN A 220 -12.76 9.53 10.92
C GLN A 220 -11.40 8.89 10.62
N VAL A 221 -11.38 7.60 10.27
CA VAL A 221 -10.14 6.90 9.88
C VAL A 221 -9.50 7.56 8.67
N ARG A 222 -10.29 7.84 7.64
CA ARG A 222 -9.79 8.45 6.39
C ARG A 222 -9.23 9.86 6.63
N SER A 223 -9.97 10.74 7.32
CA SER A 223 -9.51 12.10 7.59
C SER A 223 -8.36 12.11 8.61
N GLY A 224 -8.48 11.37 9.70
CA GLY A 224 -7.42 11.28 10.72
C GLY A 224 -6.11 10.72 10.18
N MET A 225 -6.17 9.70 9.31
CA MET A 225 -4.99 9.15 8.66
C MET A 225 -4.32 10.19 7.75
N ALA A 226 -5.13 10.93 6.98
CA ALA A 226 -4.62 11.98 6.09
C ALA A 226 -3.89 13.08 6.87
N ASP A 227 -4.49 13.57 7.96
CA ASP A 227 -3.90 14.60 8.81
C ASP A 227 -2.65 14.09 9.53
N VAL A 228 -2.68 12.89 10.10
CA VAL A 228 -1.55 12.31 10.81
C VAL A 228 -0.35 12.12 9.89
N VAL A 229 -0.55 11.61 8.68
CA VAL A 229 0.56 11.45 7.70
C VAL A 229 1.13 12.81 7.32
N ARG A 230 0.26 13.78 6.96
CA ARG A 230 0.68 15.14 6.61
C ARG A 230 1.52 15.78 7.71
N VAL A 231 1.02 15.78 8.96
CA VAL A 231 1.71 16.39 10.11
C VAL A 231 3.03 15.67 10.41
N THR A 232 3.04 14.32 10.35
CA THR A 232 4.28 13.55 10.61
C THR A 232 5.38 13.92 9.62
N ILE A 233 5.03 14.02 8.31
CA ILE A 233 6.02 14.37 7.28
C ILE A 233 6.47 15.83 7.41
N GLN A 234 5.59 16.75 7.76
CA GLN A 234 5.93 18.18 7.95
C GLN A 234 6.88 18.39 9.14
N LEU A 235 6.57 17.83 10.31
CA LEU A 235 7.39 18.00 11.52
C LEU A 235 8.78 17.38 11.37
N SER A 236 8.90 16.28 10.63
CA SER A 236 10.22 15.70 10.31
C SER A 236 11.02 16.51 9.29
N GLN A 237 10.46 17.59 8.73
CA GLN A 237 11.19 18.55 7.89
C GLN A 237 11.84 19.68 8.73
N ASP A 238 11.29 19.97 9.89
CA ASP A 238 11.70 21.07 10.76
C ASP A 238 12.75 20.64 11.81
N SER A 239 12.90 19.33 12.05
CA SER A 239 13.91 18.71 12.92
C SER A 239 15.21 18.41 12.18
#